data_65862ae25c54959cac8e2e5f3dd1ec8f
#
_entry.id   65862ae25c54959cac8e2e5f3dd1ec8f
#
_cell.length_a   1.000
_cell.length_b   1.000
_cell.length_c   1.000
_cell.angle_alpha   90.00
_cell.angle_beta   90.00
_cell.angle_gamma   90.00
#
_symmetry.space_group_name_H-M   'P 1'
#
loop_
_entity.id
_entity.type
_entity.pdbx_description
1 polymer ?
#
loop_
_entity_poly.entity_id
_entity_poly.type
_entity_poly.pdbx_seq_one_letter_code
_entity_poly.pdbx_strand_id
1 'polypeptide(L)'
;MFKRIILIVLDSAGVGEAKDAKKYDDEGTNTIKHAIESANVELPNLKKLGLYNLLYSTHDDVIGYYTKANEVSNGKDTLTGHLEMMGVITEQPFKTFLNTGFPKELIDELEKRTGRKVIGNIAASGTEIIKDLGEEHMKTGSIIVYTSADSVLQIAAHEDVVPLNELYKICEIAREITLKPEWKVGRIIARPFIGEVGNFTRTPNRHDYALDPAYDTVLNYLNNANLDVISIGKICDIFNYSGINKYTRTTDNYDGIMKIEEEMKQNFNGLLFANLNDFDSKYGHRRNPVGYANALKEFDDNLPNIIDLLRFDDLMIITADHGNDPTYKGTDHTREHTPILVYSKKFKNNGYINELNSFSDIGATIADNFNVKSPHGESFLNKIR
;
A
#
# COMPACT_ATOMS: atom_id res chain seq x y z
N MET A 1 -25.44 11.84 5.10
CA MET A 1 -24.22 12.12 4.36
C MET A 1 -23.19 12.66 5.31
N PHE A 2 -21.94 12.29 5.14
CA PHE A 2 -20.79 12.77 5.89
C PHE A 2 -20.10 13.83 5.02
N LYS A 3 -19.55 14.86 5.66
CA LYS A 3 -18.84 15.93 4.97
C LYS A 3 -17.39 15.54 4.64
N ARG A 4 -16.74 14.84 5.58
CA ARG A 4 -15.38 14.34 5.44
C ARG A 4 -15.36 12.84 5.71
N ILE A 5 -14.62 12.10 4.89
CA ILE A 5 -14.31 10.70 5.15
C ILE A 5 -12.80 10.60 5.37
N ILE A 6 -12.41 9.97 6.48
CA ILE A 6 -11.03 9.71 6.85
C ILE A 6 -10.80 8.21 6.70
N LEU A 7 -10.11 7.80 5.63
CA LEU A 7 -9.74 6.42 5.35
C LEU A 7 -8.28 6.20 5.72
N ILE A 8 -8.04 5.34 6.70
CA ILE A 8 -6.70 5.00 7.20
C ILE A 8 -6.42 3.54 6.88
N VAL A 9 -5.38 3.29 6.10
CA VAL A 9 -4.90 1.94 5.78
C VAL A 9 -3.69 1.64 6.66
N LEU A 10 -3.80 0.60 7.48
CA LEU A 10 -2.69 -0.03 8.17
C LEU A 10 -2.10 -1.06 7.20
N ASP A 11 -1.06 -0.68 6.48
CA ASP A 11 -0.49 -1.47 5.37
C ASP A 11 -0.16 -2.89 5.84
N SER A 12 -0.74 -3.88 5.20
CA SER A 12 -0.62 -5.31 5.49
C SER A 12 -1.31 -5.85 6.77
N ALA A 13 -2.18 -5.08 7.43
CA ALA A 13 -2.78 -5.49 8.71
C ALA A 13 -3.99 -6.44 8.53
N GLY A 14 -3.75 -7.65 8.05
CA GLY A 14 -4.77 -8.69 7.86
C GLY A 14 -5.34 -9.25 9.17
N VAL A 15 -6.54 -9.84 9.09
CA VAL A 15 -7.30 -10.40 10.23
C VAL A 15 -7.69 -11.87 10.01
N GLY A 16 -6.81 -12.63 9.42
CA GLY A 16 -6.97 -14.06 9.19
C GLY A 16 -7.13 -14.43 7.72
N GLU A 17 -6.81 -15.69 7.43
CA GLU A 17 -6.82 -16.23 6.07
C GLU A 17 -8.09 -15.91 5.29
N ALA A 18 -7.93 -15.47 4.03
CA ALA A 18 -9.04 -15.27 3.11
C ALA A 18 -9.61 -16.61 2.63
N LYS A 19 -10.82 -16.59 2.08
CA LYS A 19 -11.49 -17.80 1.56
C LYS A 19 -10.69 -18.54 0.49
N ASP A 20 -9.84 -17.84 -0.22
CA ASP A 20 -9.00 -18.36 -1.29
C ASP A 20 -7.50 -18.42 -0.93
N ALA A 21 -7.15 -18.26 0.35
CA ALA A 21 -5.77 -18.31 0.86
C ALA A 21 -4.99 -19.54 0.40
N LYS A 22 -5.68 -20.69 0.26
CA LYS A 22 -5.10 -21.92 -0.26
C LYS A 22 -4.48 -21.80 -1.65
N LYS A 23 -5.03 -20.94 -2.52
CA LYS A 23 -4.46 -20.69 -3.86
C LYS A 23 -3.10 -20.00 -3.81
N TYR A 24 -2.81 -19.35 -2.69
CA TYR A 24 -1.61 -18.57 -2.45
C TYR A 24 -0.64 -19.26 -1.48
N ASP A 25 -1.01 -20.46 -0.99
CA ASP A 25 -0.26 -21.20 0.05
C ASP A 25 -0.14 -20.42 1.37
N ASP A 26 -1.21 -19.66 1.71
CA ASP A 26 -1.30 -18.75 2.85
C ASP A 26 -2.31 -19.22 3.92
N GLU A 27 -2.65 -20.51 3.95
CA GLU A 27 -3.54 -21.11 4.97
C GLU A 27 -2.96 -20.94 6.37
N GLY A 28 -3.80 -20.59 7.33
CA GLY A 28 -3.42 -20.39 8.73
C GLY A 28 -2.80 -19.03 9.06
N THR A 29 -2.75 -18.10 8.11
CA THR A 29 -2.22 -16.76 8.38
C THR A 29 -3.20 -15.89 9.16
N ASN A 30 -2.68 -15.03 10.04
CA ASN A 30 -3.44 -13.99 10.74
C ASN A 30 -2.48 -12.91 11.27
N THR A 31 -2.20 -11.94 10.43
CA THR A 31 -1.15 -10.94 10.65
C THR A 31 -1.26 -10.24 12.00
N ILE A 32 -2.39 -9.59 12.27
CA ILE A 32 -2.56 -8.83 13.53
C ILE A 32 -2.54 -9.76 14.74
N LYS A 33 -3.31 -10.85 14.70
CA LYS A 33 -3.42 -11.77 15.84
C LYS A 33 -2.07 -12.35 16.22
N HIS A 34 -1.34 -12.89 15.25
CA HIS A 34 -0.05 -13.53 15.50
C HIS A 34 1.01 -12.52 15.97
N ALA A 35 0.98 -11.29 15.45
CA ALA A 35 1.89 -10.26 15.91
C ALA A 35 1.64 -9.89 17.37
N ILE A 36 0.39 -9.56 17.76
CA ILE A 36 0.09 -9.13 19.13
C ILE A 36 0.26 -10.26 20.15
N GLU A 37 -0.06 -11.51 19.79
CA GLU A 37 0.18 -12.67 20.64
C GLU A 37 1.67 -12.93 20.84
N SER A 38 2.51 -12.79 19.80
CA SER A 38 3.96 -12.95 19.87
C SER A 38 4.64 -11.95 20.82
N ALA A 39 4.07 -10.78 20.98
CA ALA A 39 4.62 -9.70 21.80
C ALA A 39 3.85 -9.47 23.11
N ASN A 40 2.75 -10.20 23.33
CA ASN A 40 1.83 -9.99 24.44
C ASN A 40 1.38 -8.51 24.54
N VAL A 41 0.96 -7.95 23.41
CA VAL A 41 0.49 -6.56 23.28
C VAL A 41 -1.02 -6.50 23.25
N GLU A 42 -1.60 -5.54 23.95
CA GLU A 42 -3.03 -5.23 23.89
C GLU A 42 -3.29 -3.93 23.14
N LEU A 43 -4.40 -3.89 22.39
CA LEU A 43 -4.85 -2.77 21.58
C LEU A 43 -6.23 -2.29 22.04
N PRO A 44 -6.33 -1.62 23.21
CA PRO A 44 -7.60 -1.35 23.86
C PRO A 44 -8.52 -0.40 23.07
N ASN A 45 -7.99 0.48 22.23
CA ASN A 45 -8.78 1.41 21.44
C ASN A 45 -9.31 0.76 20.15
N LEU A 46 -8.49 0.00 19.45
CA LEU A 46 -8.93 -0.83 18.32
C LEU A 46 -9.92 -1.92 18.77
N LYS A 47 -9.75 -2.47 19.99
CA LYS A 47 -10.72 -3.39 20.60
C LYS A 47 -12.10 -2.73 20.71
N LYS A 48 -12.19 -1.48 21.18
CA LYS A 48 -13.46 -0.72 21.24
C LYS A 48 -14.10 -0.51 19.88
N LEU A 49 -13.31 -0.50 18.80
CA LEU A 49 -13.83 -0.41 17.44
C LEU A 49 -14.23 -1.76 16.84
N GLY A 50 -14.01 -2.88 17.55
CA GLY A 50 -14.44 -4.22 17.15
C GLY A 50 -13.35 -5.12 16.59
N LEU A 51 -12.07 -4.69 16.59
CA LEU A 51 -10.97 -5.50 16.06
C LEU A 51 -10.89 -6.88 16.74
N TYR A 52 -11.01 -6.95 18.08
CA TYR A 52 -10.91 -8.21 18.81
C TYR A 52 -12.07 -9.16 18.52
N ASN A 53 -13.24 -8.63 18.20
CA ASN A 53 -14.38 -9.44 17.76
C ASN A 53 -14.07 -10.15 16.43
N LEU A 54 -13.26 -9.53 15.54
CA LEU A 54 -12.80 -10.16 14.29
C LEU A 54 -11.70 -11.20 14.55
N LEU A 55 -10.73 -10.91 15.45
CA LEU A 55 -9.58 -11.77 15.69
C LEU A 55 -9.94 -13.02 16.51
N TYR A 56 -10.86 -12.90 17.45
CA TYR A 56 -11.15 -13.94 18.45
C TYR A 56 -12.60 -14.42 18.40
N SER A 57 -13.40 -13.94 17.45
CA SER A 57 -14.84 -14.25 17.35
C SER A 57 -15.58 -13.98 18.66
N THR A 58 -15.20 -12.91 19.37
CA THR A 58 -15.87 -12.44 20.56
C THR A 58 -17.07 -11.55 20.21
N HIS A 59 -17.86 -11.19 21.21
CA HIS A 59 -19.00 -10.29 21.05
C HIS A 59 -18.91 -9.15 22.07
N ASP A 60 -17.70 -8.60 22.21
CA ASP A 60 -17.46 -7.46 23.10
C ASP A 60 -18.25 -6.23 22.62
N ASP A 61 -18.67 -5.39 23.57
CA ASP A 61 -19.32 -4.12 23.28
C ASP A 61 -18.37 -3.20 22.49
N VAL A 62 -18.91 -2.56 21.48
CA VAL A 62 -18.16 -1.68 20.55
C VAL A 62 -18.78 -0.31 20.47
N ILE A 63 -18.02 0.68 20.00
CA ILE A 63 -18.48 2.06 19.81
C ILE A 63 -18.78 2.42 18.36
N GLY A 64 -18.48 1.54 17.41
CA GLY A 64 -18.67 1.74 15.99
C GLY A 64 -19.19 0.48 15.29
N TYR A 65 -19.16 0.50 13.98
CA TYR A 65 -19.46 -0.69 13.18
C TYR A 65 -18.18 -1.38 12.78
N TYR A 66 -18.23 -2.70 12.65
CA TYR A 66 -17.08 -3.48 12.23
C TYR A 66 -17.49 -4.65 11.34
N THR A 67 -16.58 -5.02 10.47
CA THR A 67 -16.63 -6.22 9.63
C THR A 67 -15.25 -6.51 9.06
N LYS A 68 -15.19 -7.51 8.20
CA LYS A 68 -14.01 -7.81 7.37
C LYS A 68 -14.39 -7.87 5.90
N ALA A 69 -13.43 -7.62 5.03
CA ALA A 69 -13.60 -7.67 3.59
C ALA A 69 -12.74 -8.75 2.95
N ASN A 70 -13.24 -9.32 1.85
CA ASN A 70 -12.48 -10.20 0.96
C ASN A 70 -11.83 -9.37 -0.15
N GLU A 71 -10.70 -9.80 -0.66
CA GLU A 71 -10.11 -9.30 -1.89
C GLU A 71 -10.59 -10.15 -3.07
N VAL A 72 -11.10 -9.49 -4.11
CA VAL A 72 -11.57 -10.16 -5.36
C VAL A 72 -10.46 -10.19 -6.40
N SER A 73 -9.59 -9.19 -6.40
CA SER A 73 -8.47 -9.10 -7.31
C SER A 73 -7.52 -10.30 -7.19
N ASN A 74 -6.93 -10.70 -8.30
CA ASN A 74 -5.90 -11.72 -8.33
C ASN A 74 -4.53 -11.09 -7.97
N GLY A 75 -4.24 -11.01 -6.69
CA GLY A 75 -3.02 -10.45 -6.14
C GLY A 75 -3.09 -10.47 -4.63
N LYS A 76 -2.04 -10.04 -3.96
CA LYS A 76 -1.97 -9.87 -2.51
C LYS A 76 -0.93 -8.81 -2.14
N ASP A 77 -0.80 -7.81 -3.00
CA ASP A 77 0.19 -6.76 -2.88
C ASP A 77 -0.47 -5.39 -2.68
N THR A 78 0.30 -4.45 -2.13
CA THR A 78 -0.16 -3.09 -1.81
C THR A 78 -0.87 -2.39 -2.98
N LEU A 79 -0.33 -2.52 -4.20
CA LEU A 79 -0.92 -1.88 -5.37
C LEU A 79 -2.29 -2.48 -5.69
N THR A 80 -2.40 -3.80 -5.70
CA THR A 80 -3.62 -4.54 -5.98
C THR A 80 -4.73 -4.20 -4.97
N GLY A 81 -4.42 -4.26 -3.67
CA GLY A 81 -5.39 -3.98 -2.61
C GLY A 81 -5.91 -2.54 -2.63
N HIS A 82 -5.01 -1.56 -2.77
CA HIS A 82 -5.42 -0.15 -2.84
C HIS A 82 -6.22 0.17 -4.11
N LEU A 83 -5.84 -0.38 -5.26
CA LEU A 83 -6.60 -0.21 -6.51
C LEU A 83 -8.00 -0.79 -6.37
N GLU A 84 -8.14 -1.99 -5.78
CA GLU A 84 -9.44 -2.58 -5.53
C GLU A 84 -10.29 -1.73 -4.59
N MET A 85 -9.73 -1.19 -3.50
CA MET A 85 -10.45 -0.28 -2.59
C MET A 85 -11.09 0.89 -3.36
N MET A 86 -10.45 1.39 -4.39
CA MET A 86 -10.95 2.52 -5.19
C MET A 86 -11.66 2.08 -6.46
N GLY A 87 -12.06 0.79 -6.54
CA GLY A 87 -12.93 0.26 -7.58
C GLY A 87 -12.22 -0.28 -8.82
N VAL A 88 -10.91 -0.55 -8.78
CA VAL A 88 -10.18 -1.16 -9.90
C VAL A 88 -9.84 -2.62 -9.59
N ILE A 89 -10.52 -3.54 -10.25
CA ILE A 89 -10.27 -4.98 -10.08
C ILE A 89 -9.08 -5.43 -10.95
N THR A 90 -8.10 -6.05 -10.31
CA THR A 90 -6.92 -6.62 -10.98
C THR A 90 -7.19 -8.08 -11.34
N GLU A 91 -7.55 -8.35 -12.59
CA GLU A 91 -7.81 -9.72 -13.08
C GLU A 91 -6.51 -10.52 -13.27
N GLN A 92 -5.46 -9.86 -13.75
CA GLN A 92 -4.14 -10.47 -13.96
C GLN A 92 -3.15 -9.88 -12.95
N PRO A 93 -2.58 -10.71 -12.05
CA PRO A 93 -1.64 -10.23 -11.06
C PRO A 93 -0.40 -9.63 -11.72
N PHE A 94 0.17 -8.63 -11.08
CA PHE A 94 1.44 -8.07 -11.49
C PHE A 94 2.54 -9.14 -11.44
N LYS A 95 3.43 -9.12 -12.43
CA LYS A 95 4.52 -10.12 -12.49
C LYS A 95 5.59 -9.82 -11.45
N THR A 96 6.07 -10.87 -10.82
CA THR A 96 7.28 -10.84 -9.98
C THR A 96 8.36 -11.70 -10.61
N PHE A 97 9.61 -11.30 -10.46
CA PHE A 97 10.76 -11.96 -11.07
C PHE A 97 11.83 -12.34 -10.03
N LEU A 98 11.37 -12.63 -8.81
CA LEU A 98 12.21 -12.87 -7.63
C LEU A 98 13.24 -13.98 -7.85
N ASN A 99 12.81 -15.10 -8.43
CA ASN A 99 13.64 -16.32 -8.53
C ASN A 99 14.49 -16.38 -9.81
N THR A 100 14.12 -15.63 -10.85
CA THR A 100 14.71 -15.79 -12.20
C THR A 100 15.41 -14.55 -12.71
N GLY A 101 15.15 -13.38 -12.09
CA GLY A 101 15.41 -12.11 -12.75
C GLY A 101 14.45 -11.93 -13.94
N PHE A 102 14.58 -10.81 -14.64
CA PHE A 102 13.74 -10.50 -15.81
C PHE A 102 14.12 -11.37 -17.01
N PRO A 103 13.13 -11.74 -17.87
CA PRO A 103 13.39 -12.50 -19.09
C PRO A 103 14.42 -11.83 -19.99
N LYS A 104 15.20 -12.64 -20.68
CA LYS A 104 16.26 -12.16 -21.58
C LYS A 104 15.73 -11.21 -22.63
N GLU A 105 14.54 -11.49 -23.16
CA GLU A 105 13.89 -10.66 -24.20
C GLU A 105 13.56 -9.25 -23.70
N LEU A 106 13.18 -9.11 -22.41
CA LEU A 106 12.95 -7.80 -21.77
C LEU A 106 14.28 -7.04 -21.64
N ILE A 107 15.33 -7.71 -21.17
CA ILE A 107 16.66 -7.12 -21.01
C ILE A 107 17.23 -6.69 -22.38
N ASP A 108 17.15 -7.56 -23.39
CA ASP A 108 17.63 -7.26 -24.76
C ASP A 108 16.88 -6.03 -25.33
N GLU A 109 15.58 -5.93 -25.13
CA GLU A 109 14.79 -4.78 -25.60
C GLU A 109 15.15 -3.50 -24.83
N LEU A 110 15.40 -3.59 -23.54
CA LEU A 110 15.85 -2.47 -22.72
C LEU A 110 17.24 -1.97 -23.19
N GLU A 111 18.20 -2.86 -23.37
CA GLU A 111 19.53 -2.53 -23.88
C GLU A 111 19.46 -1.87 -25.25
N LYS A 112 18.64 -2.45 -26.14
CA LYS A 112 18.48 -1.92 -27.52
C LYS A 112 17.90 -0.51 -27.52
N ARG A 113 16.89 -0.24 -26.72
CA ARG A 113 16.20 1.07 -26.70
C ARG A 113 16.98 2.14 -25.94
N THR A 114 17.75 1.75 -24.94
CA THR A 114 18.53 2.70 -24.11
C THR A 114 19.96 2.89 -24.61
N GLY A 115 20.48 1.95 -25.39
CA GLY A 115 21.87 1.94 -25.83
C GLY A 115 22.87 1.59 -24.73
N ARG A 116 22.41 1.19 -23.55
CA ARG A 116 23.24 0.81 -22.39
C ARG A 116 23.12 -0.67 -22.10
N LYS A 117 24.24 -1.29 -21.74
CA LYS A 117 24.27 -2.67 -21.27
C LYS A 117 23.67 -2.78 -19.88
N VAL A 118 23.09 -3.94 -19.58
CA VAL A 118 22.51 -4.28 -18.28
C VAL A 118 23.44 -5.21 -17.52
N ILE A 119 23.68 -4.91 -16.26
CA ILE A 119 24.33 -5.79 -15.29
C ILE A 119 23.39 -6.04 -14.11
N GLY A 120 23.62 -7.13 -13.38
CA GLY A 120 22.77 -7.59 -12.30
C GLY A 120 21.66 -8.52 -12.78
N ASN A 121 20.45 -8.01 -12.98
CA ASN A 121 19.23 -8.77 -13.31
C ASN A 121 18.93 -9.90 -12.32
N ILE A 122 19.03 -9.59 -11.04
CA ILE A 122 18.77 -10.50 -9.90
C ILE A 122 17.86 -9.84 -8.87
N ALA A 123 17.31 -10.66 -7.96
CA ALA A 123 16.68 -10.17 -6.76
C ALA A 123 17.74 -9.75 -5.75
N ALA A 124 17.71 -8.51 -5.27
CA ALA A 124 18.70 -8.01 -4.33
C ALA A 124 18.19 -6.82 -3.50
N SER A 125 18.84 -6.61 -2.35
CA SER A 125 18.77 -5.34 -1.65
C SER A 125 19.50 -4.27 -2.48
N GLY A 126 18.86 -3.13 -2.67
CA GLY A 126 19.47 -2.09 -3.49
C GLY A 126 20.71 -1.44 -2.88
N THR A 127 20.98 -1.59 -1.57
CA THR A 127 22.27 -1.19 -0.94
C THR A 127 23.37 -2.19 -1.25
N GLU A 128 23.05 -3.49 -1.16
CA GLU A 128 24.03 -4.54 -1.45
C GLU A 128 24.40 -4.56 -2.93
N ILE A 129 23.42 -4.51 -3.83
CA ILE A 129 23.70 -4.60 -5.26
C ILE A 129 24.54 -3.42 -5.78
N ILE A 130 24.34 -2.22 -5.23
CA ILE A 130 25.19 -1.06 -5.56
C ILE A 130 26.62 -1.27 -5.05
N LYS A 131 26.79 -1.87 -3.88
CA LYS A 131 28.12 -2.21 -3.33
C LYS A 131 28.82 -3.23 -4.22
N ASP A 132 28.09 -4.25 -4.68
CA ASP A 132 28.66 -5.37 -5.45
C ASP A 132 28.95 -5.00 -6.92
N LEU A 133 28.08 -4.22 -7.57
CA LEU A 133 28.16 -3.92 -8.99
C LEU A 133 28.51 -2.46 -9.31
N GLY A 134 28.61 -1.59 -8.31
CA GLY A 134 28.89 -0.16 -8.52
C GLY A 134 30.23 0.08 -9.21
N GLU A 135 31.27 -0.69 -8.90
CA GLU A 135 32.59 -0.56 -9.57
C GLU A 135 32.52 -0.94 -11.05
N GLU A 136 31.83 -2.04 -11.37
CA GLU A 136 31.61 -2.45 -12.78
C GLU A 136 30.78 -1.41 -13.54
N HIS A 137 29.71 -0.92 -12.92
CA HIS A 137 28.91 0.17 -13.47
C HIS A 137 29.78 1.40 -13.79
N MET A 138 30.62 1.86 -12.85
CA MET A 138 31.51 3.02 -13.05
C MET A 138 32.47 2.83 -14.23
N LYS A 139 33.00 1.61 -14.40
CA LYS A 139 33.96 1.29 -15.46
C LYS A 139 33.32 1.13 -16.83
N THR A 140 32.11 0.58 -16.89
CA THR A 140 31.49 0.16 -18.18
C THR A 140 30.38 1.08 -18.64
N GLY A 141 29.78 1.87 -17.75
CA GLY A 141 28.58 2.64 -18.02
C GLY A 141 27.32 1.80 -18.15
N SER A 142 27.37 0.49 -17.81
CA SER A 142 26.22 -0.41 -17.81
C SER A 142 25.27 -0.06 -16.67
N ILE A 143 23.96 -0.11 -16.89
CA ILE A 143 22.97 0.13 -15.83
C ILE A 143 22.77 -1.10 -14.95
N ILE A 144 22.57 -0.90 -13.66
CA ILE A 144 22.33 -1.99 -12.70
C ILE A 144 20.81 -2.23 -12.62
N VAL A 145 20.34 -3.36 -13.16
CA VAL A 145 18.93 -3.77 -13.10
C VAL A 145 18.75 -4.84 -12.02
N TYR A 146 17.73 -4.69 -11.18
CA TYR A 146 17.42 -5.66 -10.14
C TYR A 146 15.93 -5.60 -9.74
N THR A 147 15.49 -6.60 -9.00
CA THR A 147 14.12 -6.71 -8.47
C THR A 147 14.11 -6.98 -6.96
N SER A 148 12.94 -7.11 -6.37
CA SER A 148 12.70 -7.54 -4.99
C SER A 148 11.48 -8.45 -4.92
N ALA A 149 10.97 -8.73 -3.74
CA ALA A 149 9.72 -9.51 -3.57
C ALA A 149 8.51 -8.83 -4.20
N ASP A 150 8.51 -7.49 -4.23
CA ASP A 150 7.47 -6.71 -4.91
C ASP A 150 7.55 -6.83 -6.43
N SER A 151 6.44 -6.49 -7.10
CA SER A 151 6.40 -6.39 -8.56
C SER A 151 7.07 -5.11 -9.06
N VAL A 152 8.39 -5.08 -9.03
CA VAL A 152 9.20 -3.89 -9.36
C VAL A 152 10.39 -4.22 -10.25
N LEU A 153 10.69 -3.32 -11.20
CA LEU A 153 11.95 -3.28 -11.91
C LEU A 153 12.71 -2.03 -11.44
N GLN A 154 13.87 -2.23 -10.84
CA GLN A 154 14.68 -1.15 -10.30
C GLN A 154 15.94 -0.96 -11.13
N ILE A 155 16.30 0.29 -11.40
CA ILE A 155 17.47 0.67 -12.19
C ILE A 155 18.34 1.59 -11.35
N ALA A 156 19.50 1.08 -10.92
CA ALA A 156 20.48 1.90 -10.22
C ALA A 156 21.57 2.38 -11.15
N ALA A 157 22.00 3.64 -10.96
CA ALA A 157 23.09 4.24 -11.69
C ALA A 157 23.76 5.35 -10.87
N HIS A 158 25.06 5.52 -11.04
CA HIS A 158 25.84 6.61 -10.46
C HIS A 158 25.58 7.91 -11.23
N GLU A 159 25.32 9.00 -10.53
CA GLU A 159 24.89 10.27 -11.16
C GLU A 159 25.95 10.88 -12.10
N ASP A 160 27.25 10.63 -11.85
CA ASP A 160 28.33 11.08 -12.73
C ASP A 160 28.54 10.19 -13.98
N VAL A 161 28.00 8.96 -13.99
CA VAL A 161 28.14 8.00 -15.10
C VAL A 161 26.90 8.00 -15.99
N VAL A 162 25.73 8.06 -15.36
CA VAL A 162 24.43 8.19 -16.00
C VAL A 162 23.72 9.38 -15.35
N PRO A 163 23.76 10.56 -15.98
CA PRO A 163 23.08 11.74 -15.44
C PRO A 163 21.60 11.48 -15.15
N LEU A 164 21.04 12.14 -14.13
CA LEU A 164 19.67 11.93 -13.66
C LEU A 164 18.63 11.97 -14.79
N ASN A 165 18.74 12.94 -15.70
CA ASN A 165 17.81 13.04 -16.82
C ASN A 165 17.87 11.83 -17.76
N GLU A 166 19.04 11.23 -17.93
CA GLU A 166 19.20 10.00 -18.71
C GLU A 166 18.64 8.80 -17.96
N LEU A 167 18.93 8.66 -16.64
CA LEU A 167 18.38 7.59 -15.81
C LEU A 167 16.84 7.63 -15.83
N TYR A 168 16.24 8.81 -15.70
CA TYR A 168 14.80 8.95 -15.76
C TYR A 168 14.23 8.55 -17.11
N LYS A 169 14.87 8.95 -18.21
CA LYS A 169 14.45 8.52 -19.55
C LYS A 169 14.58 7.00 -19.75
N ILE A 170 15.63 6.38 -19.20
CA ILE A 170 15.78 4.92 -19.19
C ILE A 170 14.61 4.27 -18.45
N CYS A 171 14.21 4.81 -17.30
CA CYS A 171 13.06 4.30 -16.52
C CYS A 171 11.73 4.49 -17.26
N GLU A 172 11.53 5.58 -17.99
CA GLU A 172 10.37 5.78 -18.86
C GLU A 172 10.32 4.72 -19.98
N ILE A 173 11.44 4.45 -20.63
CA ILE A 173 11.56 3.38 -21.63
C ILE A 173 11.24 2.02 -21.01
N ALA A 174 11.79 1.73 -19.81
CA ALA A 174 11.49 0.50 -19.08
C ALA A 174 10.00 0.40 -18.76
N ARG A 175 9.34 1.51 -18.38
CA ARG A 175 7.89 1.55 -18.13
C ARG A 175 7.11 1.21 -19.40
N GLU A 176 7.45 1.76 -20.56
CA GLU A 176 6.80 1.43 -21.82
C GLU A 176 6.96 -0.04 -22.20
N ILE A 177 8.18 -0.59 -22.07
CA ILE A 177 8.48 -2.00 -22.37
C ILE A 177 7.62 -2.93 -21.48
N THR A 178 7.52 -2.60 -20.20
CA THR A 178 6.82 -3.42 -19.20
C THR A 178 5.30 -3.20 -19.17
N LEU A 179 4.71 -2.50 -20.14
CA LEU A 179 3.26 -2.50 -20.36
C LEU A 179 2.77 -3.81 -21.00
N LYS A 180 3.66 -4.60 -21.63
CA LYS A 180 3.31 -5.91 -22.19
C LYS A 180 2.85 -6.85 -21.06
N PRO A 181 1.74 -7.61 -21.24
CA PRO A 181 1.17 -8.46 -20.19
C PRO A 181 2.17 -9.45 -19.59
N GLU A 182 3.05 -10.03 -20.42
CA GLU A 182 4.08 -10.98 -19.99
C GLU A 182 5.19 -10.38 -19.12
N TRP A 183 5.36 -9.04 -19.17
CA TRP A 183 6.41 -8.30 -18.46
C TRP A 183 5.85 -7.26 -17.49
N LYS A 184 4.53 -7.23 -17.31
CA LYS A 184 3.83 -6.18 -16.56
C LYS A 184 4.21 -6.19 -15.09
N VAL A 185 5.09 -5.26 -14.69
CA VAL A 185 5.41 -4.97 -13.28
C VAL A 185 4.65 -3.75 -12.78
N GLY A 186 4.38 -3.70 -11.50
CA GLY A 186 3.66 -2.60 -10.86
C GLY A 186 4.40 -1.28 -10.93
N ARG A 187 5.72 -1.28 -10.72
CA ARG A 187 6.54 -0.06 -10.70
C ARG A 187 7.88 -0.24 -11.38
N ILE A 188 8.36 0.84 -12.02
CA ILE A 188 9.76 1.03 -12.38
C ILE A 188 10.34 2.05 -11.40
N ILE A 189 11.55 1.81 -10.88
CA ILE A 189 12.13 2.69 -9.87
C ILE A 189 13.54 3.11 -10.30
N ALA A 190 13.74 4.42 -10.47
CA ALA A 190 15.05 5.01 -10.59
C ALA A 190 15.74 5.06 -9.21
N ARG A 191 16.93 4.51 -9.11
CA ARG A 191 17.74 4.43 -7.88
C ARG A 191 19.12 5.08 -8.10
N PRO A 192 19.21 6.40 -8.20
CA PRO A 192 20.49 7.07 -8.33
C PRO A 192 21.33 6.94 -7.06
N PHE A 193 22.65 6.90 -7.26
CA PHE A 193 23.62 6.88 -6.20
C PHE A 193 24.86 7.70 -6.54
N ILE A 194 25.68 8.01 -5.55
CA ILE A 194 26.94 8.76 -5.65
C ILE A 194 28.01 8.07 -4.79
N GLY A 195 29.24 8.58 -4.83
CA GLY A 195 30.34 8.13 -4.00
C GLY A 195 31.41 7.42 -4.81
N GLU A 196 32.37 6.83 -4.11
CA GLU A 196 33.50 6.12 -4.70
C GLU A 196 33.41 4.62 -4.45
N VAL A 197 34.22 3.83 -5.14
CA VAL A 197 34.31 2.39 -4.96
C VAL A 197 34.54 2.04 -3.49
N GLY A 198 33.64 1.24 -2.94
CA GLY A 198 33.64 0.86 -1.51
C GLY A 198 32.82 1.77 -0.60
N ASN A 199 32.37 2.94 -1.07
CA ASN A 199 31.58 3.90 -0.27
C ASN A 199 30.47 4.57 -1.09
N PHE A 200 29.64 3.76 -1.73
CA PHE A 200 28.48 4.26 -2.49
C PHE A 200 27.30 4.57 -1.56
N THR A 201 26.62 5.68 -1.85
CA THR A 201 25.44 6.14 -1.10
C THR A 201 24.33 6.51 -2.05
N ARG A 202 23.10 6.04 -1.76
CA ARG A 202 21.90 6.44 -2.51
C ARG A 202 21.59 7.91 -2.30
N THR A 203 21.14 8.57 -3.36
CA THR A 203 20.69 9.94 -3.28
C THR A 203 19.18 10.02 -3.05
N PRO A 204 18.65 11.18 -2.62
CA PRO A 204 17.22 11.43 -2.50
C PRO A 204 16.51 11.55 -3.86
N ASN A 205 17.24 11.54 -4.98
CA ASN A 205 16.74 11.67 -6.36
C ASN A 205 16.06 10.39 -6.88
N ARG A 206 15.59 9.51 -5.97
CA ARG A 206 14.75 8.38 -6.33
C ARG A 206 13.48 8.87 -7.03
N HIS A 207 13.08 8.17 -8.11
CA HIS A 207 11.82 8.42 -8.78
C HIS A 207 11.13 7.10 -9.13
N ASP A 208 9.83 7.01 -8.81
CA ASP A 208 9.01 5.83 -9.06
C ASP A 208 8.06 6.12 -10.24
N TYR A 209 8.03 5.23 -11.22
CA TYR A 209 7.12 5.23 -12.37
C TYR A 209 6.09 4.13 -12.15
N ALA A 210 5.01 4.44 -11.47
CA ALA A 210 3.89 3.53 -11.27
C ALA A 210 3.08 3.35 -12.57
N LEU A 211 2.23 2.35 -12.59
CA LEU A 211 1.18 2.25 -13.61
C LEU A 211 0.04 3.18 -13.23
N ASP A 212 -0.52 3.86 -14.22
CA ASP A 212 -1.81 4.49 -14.05
C ASP A 212 -2.87 3.41 -13.75
N PRO A 213 -3.87 3.71 -12.91
CA PRO A 213 -5.04 2.85 -12.81
C PRO A 213 -5.63 2.55 -14.19
N ALA A 214 -6.12 1.32 -14.40
CA ALA A 214 -6.59 0.87 -15.72
C ALA A 214 -7.79 1.69 -16.25
N TYR A 215 -8.50 2.34 -15.35
CA TYR A 215 -9.63 3.25 -15.62
C TYR A 215 -9.83 4.18 -14.43
N ASP A 216 -10.74 5.16 -14.58
CA ASP A 216 -11.05 6.12 -13.52
C ASP A 216 -11.48 5.41 -12.22
N THR A 217 -10.82 5.77 -11.14
CA THR A 217 -11.10 5.30 -9.78
C THR A 217 -12.12 6.19 -9.08
N VAL A 218 -12.56 5.80 -7.90
CA VAL A 218 -13.38 6.66 -7.03
C VAL A 218 -12.67 7.99 -6.75
N LEU A 219 -11.32 8.02 -6.66
CA LEU A 219 -10.56 9.28 -6.48
C LEU A 219 -10.79 10.24 -7.64
N ASN A 220 -10.78 9.75 -8.88
CA ASN A 220 -11.04 10.56 -10.08
C ASN A 220 -12.46 11.13 -10.06
N TYR A 221 -13.47 10.32 -9.72
CA TYR A 221 -14.86 10.77 -9.66
C TYR A 221 -15.09 11.81 -8.55
N LEU A 222 -14.42 11.69 -7.39
CA LEU A 222 -14.44 12.70 -6.33
C LEU A 222 -13.82 14.03 -6.81
N ASN A 223 -12.61 13.95 -7.38
CA ASN A 223 -11.89 15.11 -7.88
C ASN A 223 -12.69 15.84 -8.99
N ASN A 224 -13.27 15.09 -9.94
CA ASN A 224 -14.09 15.62 -11.02
C ASN A 224 -15.39 16.30 -10.49
N ALA A 225 -15.84 15.91 -9.29
CA ALA A 225 -16.97 16.55 -8.59
C ALA A 225 -16.53 17.76 -7.74
N ASN A 226 -15.28 18.23 -7.86
CA ASN A 226 -14.67 19.30 -7.06
C ASN A 226 -14.67 19.02 -5.55
N LEU A 227 -14.52 17.74 -5.18
CA LEU A 227 -14.31 17.32 -3.80
C LEU A 227 -12.80 17.19 -3.52
N ASP A 228 -12.44 17.42 -2.26
CA ASP A 228 -11.06 17.26 -1.84
C ASP A 228 -10.67 15.78 -1.80
N VAL A 229 -9.54 15.44 -2.42
CA VAL A 229 -8.89 14.14 -2.34
C VAL A 229 -7.48 14.34 -1.82
N ILE A 230 -7.31 14.12 -0.53
CA ILE A 230 -6.09 14.40 0.21
C ILE A 230 -5.40 13.08 0.51
N SER A 231 -4.17 12.94 0.06
CA SER A 231 -3.35 11.75 0.20
C SER A 231 -2.25 11.95 1.24
N ILE A 232 -2.10 10.98 2.15
CA ILE A 232 -1.01 10.93 3.13
C ILE A 232 -0.24 9.61 2.96
N GLY A 233 1.09 9.69 2.97
CA GLY A 233 1.96 8.53 2.79
C GLY A 233 2.09 8.11 1.34
N LYS A 234 2.03 6.81 1.07
CA LYS A 234 2.24 6.21 -0.25
C LYS A 234 1.08 6.35 -1.24
N ILE A 235 -0.07 6.83 -0.83
CA ILE A 235 -1.28 6.85 -1.66
C ILE A 235 -1.04 7.55 -3.01
N CYS A 236 -0.38 8.72 -3.00
CA CYS A 236 -0.08 9.43 -4.25
C CYS A 236 0.80 8.62 -5.21
N ASP A 237 1.75 7.85 -4.69
CA ASP A 237 2.62 7.02 -5.51
C ASP A 237 1.89 5.76 -6.02
N ILE A 238 0.97 5.18 -5.23
CA ILE A 238 0.15 4.01 -5.61
C ILE A 238 -0.76 4.35 -6.78
N PHE A 239 -1.43 5.51 -6.73
CA PHE A 239 -2.36 5.95 -7.77
C PHE A 239 -1.71 6.81 -8.86
N ASN A 240 -0.39 6.90 -8.87
CA ASN A 240 0.37 7.77 -9.80
C ASN A 240 -0.22 9.18 -9.89
N TYR A 241 -0.59 9.75 -8.73
CA TYR A 241 -1.23 11.07 -8.55
C TYR A 241 -2.62 11.21 -9.19
N SER A 242 -3.16 10.15 -9.81
CA SER A 242 -4.46 10.20 -10.49
C SER A 242 -5.61 10.45 -9.52
N GLY A 243 -6.39 11.49 -9.77
CA GLY A 243 -7.54 11.88 -8.94
C GLY A 243 -7.19 12.52 -7.59
N ILE A 244 -5.91 12.83 -7.31
CA ILE A 244 -5.45 13.42 -6.05
C ILE A 244 -5.14 14.90 -6.25
N ASN A 245 -5.71 15.76 -5.41
CA ASN A 245 -5.46 17.20 -5.49
C ASN A 245 -4.57 17.75 -4.37
N LYS A 246 -4.33 16.99 -3.32
CA LYS A 246 -3.33 17.33 -2.29
C LYS A 246 -2.63 16.07 -1.79
N TYR A 247 -1.32 16.13 -1.59
CA TYR A 247 -0.58 15.00 -1.04
C TYR A 247 0.51 15.43 -0.08
N THR A 248 0.80 14.56 0.90
CA THR A 248 1.88 14.72 1.87
C THR A 248 2.58 13.38 2.04
N ARG A 249 3.89 13.34 1.78
CA ARG A 249 4.73 12.15 2.01
C ARG A 249 5.09 12.04 3.49
N THR A 250 5.33 10.84 3.95
CA THR A 250 5.67 10.52 5.34
C THR A 250 7.00 9.78 5.43
N THR A 251 7.68 9.92 6.56
CA THR A 251 8.94 9.23 6.84
C THR A 251 8.74 7.89 7.54
N ASP A 252 7.69 7.78 8.34
CA ASP A 252 7.30 6.61 9.11
C ASP A 252 5.82 6.67 9.52
N ASN A 253 5.35 5.68 10.28
CA ASN A 253 3.96 5.63 10.73
C ASN A 253 3.63 6.77 11.69
N TYR A 254 4.54 7.13 12.60
CA TYR A 254 4.28 8.22 13.55
C TYR A 254 4.12 9.56 12.85
N ASP A 255 5.01 9.88 11.90
CA ASP A 255 4.86 11.08 11.05
C ASP A 255 3.54 11.04 10.26
N GLY A 256 3.15 9.84 9.77
CA GLY A 256 1.85 9.64 9.12
C GLY A 256 0.66 9.97 10.02
N ILE A 257 0.68 9.50 11.27
CA ILE A 257 -0.34 9.80 12.28
C ILE A 257 -0.41 11.31 12.54
N MET A 258 0.74 11.97 12.74
CA MET A 258 0.80 13.41 12.94
C MET A 258 0.24 14.19 11.74
N LYS A 259 0.53 13.76 10.51
CA LYS A 259 -0.01 14.38 9.28
C LYS A 259 -1.51 14.17 9.14
N ILE A 260 -2.05 13.02 9.53
CA ILE A 260 -3.49 12.79 9.61
C ILE A 260 -4.13 13.81 10.58
N GLU A 261 -3.58 13.95 11.80
CA GLU A 261 -4.09 14.89 12.79
C GLU A 261 -3.99 16.37 12.33
N GLU A 262 -2.88 16.75 11.68
CA GLU A 262 -2.69 18.09 11.12
C GLU A 262 -3.75 18.39 10.06
N GLU A 263 -4.01 17.45 9.15
CA GLU A 263 -4.97 17.63 8.07
C GLU A 263 -6.43 17.63 8.59
N MET A 264 -6.74 16.80 9.61
CA MET A 264 -8.07 16.78 10.22
C MET A 264 -8.45 18.08 10.91
N LYS A 265 -7.47 18.92 11.33
CA LYS A 265 -7.70 20.27 11.87
C LYS A 265 -8.12 21.25 10.77
N GLN A 266 -7.80 20.96 9.51
CA GLN A 266 -8.15 21.79 8.37
C GLN A 266 -9.62 21.63 7.95
N ASN A 267 -10.11 22.58 7.17
CA ASN A 267 -11.43 22.49 6.56
C ASN A 267 -11.30 21.89 5.16
N PHE A 268 -11.96 20.76 4.95
CA PHE A 268 -12.10 20.16 3.62
C PHE A 268 -13.46 19.48 3.48
N ASN A 269 -13.86 19.17 2.26
CA ASN A 269 -15.06 18.43 1.94
C ASN A 269 -14.70 17.32 0.94
N GLY A 270 -14.63 16.08 1.41
CA GLY A 270 -14.19 14.96 0.57
C GLY A 270 -13.48 13.88 1.37
N LEU A 271 -12.44 13.31 0.78
CA LEU A 271 -11.70 12.16 1.27
C LEU A 271 -10.29 12.55 1.72
N LEU A 272 -9.92 12.18 2.94
CA LEU A 272 -8.55 12.03 3.39
C LEU A 272 -8.21 10.55 3.35
N PHE A 273 -7.22 10.17 2.55
CA PHE A 273 -6.79 8.79 2.35
C PHE A 273 -5.33 8.63 2.77
N ALA A 274 -5.09 7.89 3.83
CA ALA A 274 -3.77 7.71 4.44
C ALA A 274 -3.32 6.26 4.38
N ASN A 275 -2.02 6.04 4.12
CA ASN A 275 -1.36 4.74 4.22
C ASN A 275 -0.23 4.82 5.25
N LEU A 276 -0.27 3.96 6.26
CA LEU A 276 0.75 3.77 7.28
C LEU A 276 1.57 2.52 6.93
N ASN A 277 2.73 2.73 6.32
CA ASN A 277 3.46 1.70 5.59
C ASN A 277 4.48 0.89 6.40
N ASP A 278 4.86 1.32 7.60
CA ASP A 278 5.93 0.65 8.35
C ASP A 278 5.58 -0.78 8.77
N PHE A 279 4.30 -1.07 8.96
CA PHE A 279 3.80 -2.40 9.28
C PHE A 279 4.32 -3.43 8.27
N ASP A 280 4.16 -3.12 6.99
CA ASP A 280 4.63 -3.95 5.90
C ASP A 280 6.15 -3.86 5.72
N SER A 281 6.64 -2.67 5.42
CA SER A 281 8.02 -2.45 4.94
C SER A 281 9.10 -2.66 6.00
N LYS A 282 8.82 -2.31 7.27
CA LYS A 282 9.79 -2.44 8.36
C LYS A 282 9.65 -3.74 9.13
N TYR A 283 8.45 -4.33 9.18
CA TYR A 283 8.16 -5.44 10.08
C TYR A 283 7.64 -6.69 9.36
N GLY A 284 6.64 -6.60 8.50
CA GLY A 284 6.05 -7.73 7.78
C GLY A 284 7.06 -8.49 6.94
N HIS A 285 7.66 -7.83 5.95
CA HIS A 285 8.71 -8.41 5.09
C HIS A 285 9.97 -8.85 5.83
N ARG A 286 10.20 -8.34 7.04
CA ARG A 286 11.39 -8.67 7.87
C ARG A 286 11.11 -9.73 8.92
N ARG A 287 9.89 -10.28 8.91
CA ARG A 287 9.47 -11.32 9.88
C ARG A 287 9.76 -10.91 11.32
N ASN A 288 9.40 -9.66 11.66
CA ASN A 288 9.56 -9.08 12.98
C ASN A 288 8.19 -8.88 13.67
N PRO A 289 7.59 -9.93 14.26
CA PRO A 289 6.26 -9.83 14.86
C PRO A 289 6.23 -8.88 16.07
N VAL A 290 7.30 -8.79 16.84
CA VAL A 290 7.39 -7.89 17.98
C VAL A 290 7.41 -6.42 17.53
N GLY A 291 8.20 -6.10 16.50
CA GLY A 291 8.20 -4.76 15.90
C GLY A 291 6.84 -4.39 15.30
N TYR A 292 6.18 -5.35 14.64
CA TYR A 292 4.83 -5.19 14.09
C TYR A 292 3.80 -4.86 15.18
N ALA A 293 3.80 -5.63 16.27
CA ALA A 293 2.90 -5.42 17.41
C ALA A 293 3.14 -4.07 18.10
N ASN A 294 4.40 -3.66 18.25
CA ASN A 294 4.74 -2.35 18.82
C ASN A 294 4.26 -1.20 17.92
N ALA A 295 4.34 -1.34 16.60
CA ALA A 295 3.81 -0.36 15.67
C ALA A 295 2.27 -0.28 15.73
N LEU A 296 1.58 -1.43 15.88
CA LEU A 296 0.13 -1.45 16.14
C LEU A 296 -0.22 -0.75 17.46
N LYS A 297 0.58 -0.97 18.51
CA LYS A 297 0.41 -0.32 19.81
C LYS A 297 0.60 1.19 19.72
N GLU A 298 1.62 1.65 18.97
CA GLU A 298 1.83 3.08 18.72
C GLU A 298 0.61 3.71 18.03
N PHE A 299 0.05 3.05 17.01
CA PHE A 299 -1.18 3.52 16.35
C PHE A 299 -2.37 3.51 17.32
N ASP A 300 -2.56 2.43 18.09
CA ASP A 300 -3.66 2.30 19.06
C ASP A 300 -3.59 3.39 20.14
N ASP A 301 -2.40 3.72 20.64
CA ASP A 301 -2.18 4.76 21.65
C ASP A 301 -2.50 6.17 21.14
N ASN A 302 -2.32 6.43 19.84
CA ASN A 302 -2.63 7.71 19.19
C ASN A 302 -4.09 7.76 18.65
N LEU A 303 -4.77 6.63 18.52
CA LEU A 303 -6.14 6.58 17.98
C LEU A 303 -7.16 7.45 18.74
N PRO A 304 -7.11 7.61 20.08
CA PRO A 304 -7.98 8.54 20.80
C PRO A 304 -7.86 9.99 20.29
N ASN A 305 -6.66 10.47 19.96
CA ASN A 305 -6.45 11.82 19.45
C ASN A 305 -7.14 11.99 18.08
N ILE A 306 -7.02 10.99 17.20
CA ILE A 306 -7.70 10.98 15.90
C ILE A 306 -9.23 11.01 16.10
N ILE A 307 -9.76 10.19 17.01
CA ILE A 307 -11.20 10.14 17.34
C ILE A 307 -11.69 11.48 17.89
N ASP A 308 -10.90 12.13 18.73
CA ASP A 308 -11.25 13.44 19.32
C ASP A 308 -11.32 14.55 18.27
N LEU A 309 -10.47 14.48 17.23
CA LEU A 309 -10.45 15.42 16.10
C LEU A 309 -11.61 15.23 15.10
N LEU A 310 -12.30 14.09 15.13
CA LEU A 310 -13.47 13.88 14.28
C LEU A 310 -14.57 14.92 14.62
N ARG A 311 -15.13 15.50 13.60
CA ARG A 311 -16.32 16.35 13.71
C ARG A 311 -17.58 15.48 13.73
N PHE A 312 -18.72 16.05 14.07
CA PHE A 312 -19.98 15.30 14.16
C PHE A 312 -20.39 14.66 12.83
N ASP A 313 -20.07 15.30 11.71
CA ASP A 313 -20.39 14.86 10.35
C ASP A 313 -19.20 14.23 9.60
N ASP A 314 -18.21 13.72 10.33
CA ASP A 314 -17.11 12.93 9.79
C ASP A 314 -17.40 11.44 9.88
N LEU A 315 -16.84 10.67 8.95
CA LEU A 315 -16.77 9.22 8.97
C LEU A 315 -15.30 8.79 8.97
N MET A 316 -14.89 7.98 9.92
CA MET A 316 -13.59 7.33 9.93
C MET A 316 -13.74 5.85 9.55
N ILE A 317 -12.87 5.39 8.66
CA ILE A 317 -12.74 3.98 8.28
C ILE A 317 -11.26 3.59 8.46
N ILE A 318 -11.00 2.55 9.26
CA ILE A 318 -9.68 1.94 9.40
C ILE A 318 -9.74 0.58 8.73
N THR A 319 -8.77 0.29 7.86
CA THR A 319 -8.69 -0.96 7.10
C THR A 319 -7.24 -1.35 6.84
N ALA A 320 -7.04 -2.40 6.07
CA ALA A 320 -5.78 -2.81 5.48
C ALA A 320 -5.97 -3.10 3.99
N ASP A 321 -4.89 -3.26 3.27
CA ASP A 321 -4.87 -3.52 1.82
C ASP A 321 -4.56 -4.99 1.48
N HIS A 322 -3.90 -5.72 2.38
CA HIS A 322 -3.61 -7.16 2.33
C HIS A 322 -3.16 -7.65 3.72
N GLY A 323 -2.65 -8.88 3.84
CA GLY A 323 -1.91 -9.39 4.98
C GLY A 323 -0.40 -9.47 4.72
N ASN A 324 0.39 -9.55 5.78
CA ASN A 324 1.80 -9.93 5.73
C ASN A 324 2.23 -10.49 7.09
N ASP A 325 1.76 -11.69 7.39
CA ASP A 325 1.95 -12.33 8.68
C ASP A 325 3.45 -12.51 9.01
N PRO A 326 3.98 -11.77 9.98
CA PRO A 326 5.41 -11.78 10.28
C PRO A 326 5.89 -13.09 10.93
N THR A 327 4.98 -13.99 11.28
CA THR A 327 5.28 -15.31 11.83
C THR A 327 5.22 -16.41 10.77
N TYR A 328 4.73 -16.09 9.58
CA TYR A 328 4.54 -17.06 8.51
C TYR A 328 5.82 -17.29 7.68
N LYS A 329 5.81 -18.34 6.87
CA LYS A 329 6.94 -18.72 6.02
C LYS A 329 7.24 -17.66 4.93
N GLY A 330 8.46 -17.67 4.44
CA GLY A 330 8.90 -16.74 3.37
C GLY A 330 8.93 -15.29 3.82
N THR A 331 8.90 -14.36 2.88
CA THR A 331 8.93 -12.90 3.12
C THR A 331 7.88 -12.17 2.29
N ASP A 332 6.99 -12.89 1.60
CA ASP A 332 5.93 -12.35 0.76
C ASP A 332 4.70 -11.97 1.59
N HIS A 333 3.82 -11.18 1.00
CA HIS A 333 2.50 -10.86 1.56
C HIS A 333 1.65 -12.11 1.74
N THR A 334 0.62 -12.03 2.57
CA THR A 334 -0.32 -13.12 2.83
C THR A 334 -1.74 -12.77 2.41
N ARG A 335 -2.45 -13.73 1.82
CA ARG A 335 -3.83 -13.58 1.34
C ARG A 335 -4.80 -13.69 2.50
N GLU A 336 -5.17 -12.54 3.06
CA GLU A 336 -6.00 -12.44 4.25
C GLU A 336 -7.24 -11.58 4.01
N HIS A 337 -8.26 -11.77 4.85
CA HIS A 337 -9.28 -10.75 5.03
C HIS A 337 -8.66 -9.48 5.62
N THR A 338 -9.21 -8.33 5.27
CA THR A 338 -8.84 -7.06 5.89
C THR A 338 -9.92 -6.57 6.84
N PRO A 339 -9.55 -5.94 7.97
CA PRO A 339 -10.52 -5.37 8.90
C PRO A 339 -11.20 -4.14 8.29
N ILE A 340 -12.46 -3.94 8.63
CA ILE A 340 -13.20 -2.71 8.33
C ILE A 340 -13.78 -2.21 9.65
N LEU A 341 -13.13 -1.21 10.23
CA LEU A 341 -13.56 -0.59 11.49
C LEU A 341 -14.08 0.81 11.17
N VAL A 342 -15.33 1.07 11.50
CA VAL A 342 -16.03 2.30 11.08
C VAL A 342 -16.56 3.05 12.28
N TYR A 343 -16.22 4.33 12.37
CA TYR A 343 -16.67 5.17 13.47
C TYR A 343 -17.09 6.57 13.02
N SER A 344 -18.11 7.08 13.66
CA SER A 344 -18.57 8.48 13.58
C SER A 344 -19.24 8.91 14.87
N LYS A 345 -19.04 10.16 15.27
CA LYS A 345 -19.80 10.77 16.39
C LYS A 345 -21.31 10.88 16.12
N LYS A 346 -21.71 10.64 14.88
CA LYS A 346 -23.11 10.68 14.42
C LYS A 346 -23.85 9.35 14.65
N PHE A 347 -23.12 8.26 14.91
CA PHE A 347 -23.73 6.94 15.06
C PHE A 347 -24.63 6.86 16.30
N LYS A 348 -25.81 6.27 16.11
CA LYS A 348 -26.76 5.94 17.18
C LYS A 348 -26.73 4.47 17.54
N ASN A 349 -26.28 3.64 16.63
CA ASN A 349 -26.12 2.20 16.75
C ASN A 349 -24.68 1.81 16.42
N ASN A 350 -24.32 0.60 16.74
CA ASN A 350 -23.01 0.00 16.50
C ASN A 350 -23.16 -1.51 16.31
N GLY A 351 -22.07 -2.17 16.00
CA GLY A 351 -22.00 -3.63 15.92
C GLY A 351 -21.49 -4.17 14.60
N TYR A 352 -21.65 -5.48 14.45
CA TYR A 352 -21.21 -6.19 13.24
C TYR A 352 -22.14 -5.91 12.07
N ILE A 353 -21.56 -5.60 10.92
CA ILE A 353 -22.23 -5.64 9.63
C ILE A 353 -21.75 -6.86 8.84
N ASN A 354 -22.58 -7.38 7.95
CA ASN A 354 -22.19 -8.56 7.16
C ASN A 354 -20.85 -8.38 6.48
N GLU A 355 -20.08 -9.47 6.38
CA GLU A 355 -18.81 -9.53 5.65
C GLU A 355 -18.96 -8.92 4.25
N LEU A 356 -17.98 -8.12 3.86
CA LEU A 356 -17.96 -7.48 2.56
C LEU A 356 -17.36 -8.42 1.51
N ASN A 357 -17.92 -8.38 0.32
CA ASN A 357 -17.51 -9.27 -0.76
C ASN A 357 -16.23 -8.81 -1.45
N SER A 358 -15.92 -7.52 -1.38
CA SER A 358 -14.77 -6.92 -2.05
C SER A 358 -14.25 -5.72 -1.27
N PHE A 359 -12.96 -5.41 -1.40
CA PHE A 359 -12.41 -4.14 -0.93
C PHE A 359 -13.04 -2.93 -1.63
N SER A 360 -13.56 -3.12 -2.85
CA SER A 360 -14.26 -2.05 -3.59
C SER A 360 -15.52 -1.55 -2.89
N ASP A 361 -16.07 -2.29 -1.94
CA ASP A 361 -17.24 -1.87 -1.14
C ASP A 361 -16.90 -0.63 -0.30
N ILE A 362 -15.63 -0.43 0.07
CA ILE A 362 -15.14 0.79 0.72
C ILE A 362 -15.29 1.98 -0.23
N GLY A 363 -14.74 1.88 -1.43
CA GLY A 363 -14.83 2.92 -2.45
C GLY A 363 -16.26 3.21 -2.86
N ALA A 364 -17.08 2.17 -3.03
CA ALA A 364 -18.50 2.31 -3.32
C ALA A 364 -19.25 3.06 -2.21
N THR A 365 -18.90 2.81 -0.95
CA THR A 365 -19.49 3.53 0.20
C THR A 365 -19.08 5.00 0.23
N ILE A 366 -17.81 5.31 -0.08
CA ILE A 366 -17.32 6.68 -0.22
C ILE A 366 -18.04 7.39 -1.37
N ALA A 367 -18.13 6.73 -2.52
CA ALA A 367 -18.81 7.27 -3.71
C ALA A 367 -20.30 7.54 -3.47
N ASP A 368 -21.02 6.60 -2.83
CA ASP A 368 -22.43 6.74 -2.44
C ASP A 368 -22.61 7.94 -1.48
N ASN A 369 -21.72 8.13 -0.49
CA ASN A 369 -21.81 9.27 0.42
C ASN A 369 -21.71 10.61 -0.30
N PHE A 370 -20.88 10.71 -1.32
CA PHE A 370 -20.67 11.94 -2.08
C PHE A 370 -21.51 12.03 -3.36
N ASN A 371 -22.37 11.04 -3.61
CA ASN A 371 -23.20 10.95 -4.81
C ASN A 371 -22.39 11.03 -6.12
N VAL A 372 -21.26 10.33 -6.13
CA VAL A 372 -20.43 10.14 -7.33
C VAL A 372 -20.43 8.67 -7.74
N LYS A 373 -19.90 8.37 -8.93
CA LYS A 373 -19.84 7.01 -9.47
C LYS A 373 -18.75 6.18 -8.76
N SER A 374 -19.05 4.89 -8.52
CA SER A 374 -18.05 3.86 -8.25
C SER A 374 -17.96 2.89 -9.42
N PRO A 375 -16.77 2.51 -9.89
CA PRO A 375 -16.62 1.49 -10.95
C PRO A 375 -17.09 0.12 -10.51
N HIS A 376 -16.78 -0.29 -9.28
CA HIS A 376 -17.12 -1.57 -8.68
C HIS A 376 -17.49 -1.40 -7.20
N GLY A 377 -18.02 -2.47 -6.59
CA GLY A 377 -18.36 -2.56 -5.18
C GLY A 377 -19.82 -2.25 -4.88
N GLU A 378 -20.23 -2.64 -3.67
CA GLU A 378 -21.55 -2.39 -3.10
C GLU A 378 -21.44 -1.52 -1.85
N SER A 379 -22.14 -0.39 -1.83
CA SER A 379 -22.14 0.51 -0.68
C SER A 379 -22.77 -0.13 0.55
N PHE A 380 -22.09 -0.04 1.68
CA PHE A 380 -22.64 -0.38 2.99
C PHE A 380 -23.10 0.85 3.80
N LEU A 381 -23.17 2.03 3.18
CA LEU A 381 -23.52 3.28 3.85
C LEU A 381 -24.89 3.21 4.56
N ASN A 382 -25.84 2.50 3.98
CA ASN A 382 -27.18 2.32 4.56
C ASN A 382 -27.18 1.42 5.82
N LYS A 383 -26.14 0.61 6.01
CA LYS A 383 -26.00 -0.30 7.18
C LYS A 383 -25.38 0.36 8.40
N ILE A 384 -24.78 1.55 8.23
CA ILE A 384 -24.05 2.30 9.27
C ILE A 384 -24.69 3.65 9.61
N ARG A 385 -25.99 3.79 9.36
CA ARG A 385 -26.75 5.04 9.63
C ARG A 385 -27.50 4.99 10.95
#